data_d0930b73a8793c8c7c9143444eb79fec
#
_entry.id   d0930b73a8793c8c7c9143444eb79fec
#
_cell.length_a   1.000
_cell.length_b   1.000
_cell.length_c   1.000
_cell.angle_alpha   90.00
_cell.angle_beta   90.00
_cell.angle_gamma   90.00
#
_symmetry.space_group_name_H-M   'P 1'
#
loop_
_entity.id
_entity.type
_entity.pdbx_description
1 polymer ?
#
loop_
_entity_poly.entity_id
_entity_poly.type
_entity_poly.pdbx_seq_one_letter_code
_entity_poly.pdbx_strand_id
1 'polypeptide(L)'
;NVYALGEWGVIRTGSEFFGSFNRGKHSGEHKYVPDLPIHISVDNNVLPYISVSYWQVDFTTGTKVWQFHETCAESPNNTVKKASKLVAKYLKSIQYSDRLYVHGDASTKAANSIDDEKRSWMDLFIDTLQKEGFEIEDKVGNKNPSVAMTGEFINAIFDCTVPGIEIYIDESCSVSIEDYMSVQKDANGAILETK
;
A
#
# COMPACT_ATOMS: atom_id res chain seq x y z
N ASN A 1 14.85 26.74 7.43
CA ASN A 1 13.51 27.35 7.48
C ASN A 1 12.45 26.51 8.24
N VAL A 2 12.84 25.37 8.84
CA VAL A 2 11.96 24.50 9.62
C VAL A 2 11.28 25.24 10.78
N TYR A 3 12.01 26.15 11.44
CA TYR A 3 11.51 26.92 12.57
C TYR A 3 10.58 28.09 12.18
N ALA A 4 10.54 28.49 10.93
CA ALA A 4 9.74 29.66 10.49
C ALA A 4 8.30 29.31 10.10
N LEU A 5 8.02 28.06 9.78
CA LEU A 5 6.71 27.58 9.31
C LEU A 5 6.05 26.54 10.22
N GLY A 6 6.71 26.12 11.31
CA GLY A 6 6.20 25.08 12.20
C GLY A 6 6.09 23.69 11.56
N GLU A 7 6.71 23.49 10.41
CA GLU A 7 6.74 22.19 9.74
C GLU A 7 7.85 21.31 10.31
N TRP A 8 7.51 20.06 10.64
CA TRP A 8 8.50 19.05 11.00
C TRP A 8 9.33 18.72 9.77
N GLY A 9 10.58 19.17 9.73
CA GLY A 9 11.52 18.79 8.69
C GLY A 9 12.10 17.40 8.96
N VAL A 10 11.95 16.47 8.05
CA VAL A 10 12.69 15.21 8.09
C VAL A 10 14.14 15.49 7.74
N ILE A 11 15.07 15.17 8.67
CA ILE A 11 16.51 15.23 8.39
C ILE A 11 16.85 14.02 7.51
N ARG A 12 17.16 14.26 6.25
CA ARG A 12 17.63 13.21 5.35
C ARG A 12 19.06 12.82 5.71
N THR A 13 19.24 11.54 5.99
CA THR A 13 20.53 10.96 6.38
C THR A 13 21.29 10.39 5.19
N GLY A 14 20.60 10.21 4.02
CA GLY A 14 21.12 9.54 2.84
C GLY A 14 20.93 8.01 2.88
N SER A 15 20.35 7.50 3.95
CA SER A 15 20.03 6.06 4.12
C SER A 15 18.53 5.77 3.94
N GLU A 16 17.75 6.73 3.46
CA GLU A 16 16.32 6.53 3.19
C GLU A 16 16.13 5.48 2.08
N PHE A 17 15.20 4.55 2.30
CA PHE A 17 14.85 3.53 1.30
C PHE A 17 14.18 4.18 0.07
N PHE A 18 13.28 5.15 0.29
CA PHE A 18 12.65 5.95 -0.75
C PHE A 18 13.29 7.34 -0.85
N GLY A 19 14.62 7.39 -1.12
CA GLY A 19 15.41 8.63 -1.11
C GLY A 19 14.94 9.67 -2.13
N SER A 20 14.26 9.25 -3.20
CA SER A 20 13.73 10.13 -4.25
C SER A 20 12.31 10.65 -3.97
N PHE A 21 11.62 10.13 -2.95
CA PHE A 21 10.32 10.64 -2.57
C PHE A 21 10.42 12.09 -2.08
N ASN A 22 9.59 12.96 -2.63
CA ASN A 22 9.48 14.35 -2.21
C ASN A 22 8.01 14.67 -1.96
N ARG A 23 7.64 14.93 -0.71
CA ARG A 23 6.26 15.20 -0.31
C ARG A 23 5.62 16.32 -1.14
N GLY A 24 6.34 17.41 -1.40
CA GLY A 24 5.81 18.54 -2.17
C GLY A 24 5.58 18.25 -3.66
N LYS A 25 6.19 17.19 -4.21
CA LYS A 25 6.02 16.77 -5.61
C LYS A 25 5.09 15.57 -5.77
N HIS A 26 5.18 14.60 -4.83
CA HIS A 26 4.54 13.29 -4.98
C HIS A 26 3.32 13.12 -4.08
N SER A 27 3.00 14.12 -3.25
CA SER A 27 1.79 14.14 -2.43
C SER A 27 0.95 15.37 -2.73
N GLY A 28 -0.37 15.20 -2.72
CA GLY A 28 -1.34 16.26 -3.01
C GLY A 28 -2.75 15.70 -3.01
N GLU A 29 -3.67 16.39 -3.64
CA GLU A 29 -5.05 15.94 -3.77
C GLU A 29 -5.18 14.91 -4.90
N HIS A 30 -5.26 13.63 -4.55
CA HIS A 30 -5.40 12.48 -5.46
C HIS A 30 -6.54 11.59 -4.99
N LYS A 31 -7.78 12.02 -5.29
CA LYS A 31 -9.00 11.37 -4.79
C LYS A 31 -9.40 10.16 -5.63
N TYR A 32 -10.31 9.36 -5.06
CA TYR A 32 -10.97 8.27 -5.74
C TYR A 32 -11.74 8.76 -6.98
N VAL A 33 -11.56 8.05 -8.09
CA VAL A 33 -12.27 8.28 -9.37
C VAL A 33 -13.21 7.10 -9.62
N PRO A 34 -14.53 7.29 -9.66
CA PRO A 34 -15.51 6.20 -9.76
C PRO A 34 -15.35 5.27 -10.97
N ASP A 35 -14.91 5.81 -12.11
CA ASP A 35 -14.83 5.05 -13.37
C ASP A 35 -13.52 4.25 -13.52
N LEU A 36 -12.65 4.26 -12.51
CA LEU A 36 -11.41 3.50 -12.53
C LEU A 36 -11.42 2.35 -11.51
N PRO A 37 -10.88 1.18 -11.90
CA PRO A 37 -10.82 0.05 -10.98
C PRO A 37 -9.97 0.34 -9.74
N ILE A 38 -10.34 -0.27 -8.63
CA ILE A 38 -9.55 -0.20 -7.39
C ILE A 38 -8.61 -1.41 -7.29
N HIS A 39 -7.36 -1.11 -7.04
CA HIS A 39 -6.32 -2.05 -6.65
C HIS A 39 -6.02 -1.85 -5.16
N ILE A 40 -6.07 -2.89 -4.35
CA ILE A 40 -5.61 -2.83 -2.98
C ILE A 40 -4.31 -3.63 -2.82
N SER A 41 -3.39 -3.10 -2.04
CA SER A 41 -2.19 -3.83 -1.62
C SER A 41 -2.23 -4.04 -0.12
N VAL A 42 -2.03 -5.29 0.30
CA VAL A 42 -2.20 -5.70 1.70
C VAL A 42 -0.87 -6.18 2.26
N ASP A 43 -0.49 -5.63 3.40
CA ASP A 43 0.56 -6.16 4.26
C ASP A 43 -0.08 -6.79 5.50
N ASN A 44 0.20 -8.08 5.73
CA ASN A 44 -0.40 -8.88 6.80
C ASN A 44 0.33 -8.79 8.14
N ASN A 45 1.25 -7.84 8.31
CA ASN A 45 1.90 -7.60 9.60
C ASN A 45 0.84 -7.25 10.65
N VAL A 46 0.77 -8.07 11.70
CA VAL A 46 -0.24 -7.90 12.77
C VAL A 46 0.14 -6.75 13.71
N LEU A 47 1.42 -6.43 13.81
CA LEU A 47 1.94 -5.37 14.65
C LEU A 47 2.79 -4.40 13.79
N PRO A 48 2.55 -3.10 13.93
CA PRO A 48 1.56 -2.46 14.80
C PRO A 48 0.11 -2.57 14.28
N TYR A 49 -0.10 -2.86 12.98
CA TYR A 49 -1.40 -3.00 12.33
C TYR A 49 -1.28 -3.81 11.03
N ILE A 50 -2.41 -4.34 10.55
CA ILE A 50 -2.54 -4.80 9.17
C ILE A 50 -2.77 -3.56 8.31
N SER A 51 -1.91 -3.34 7.31
CA SER A 51 -2.06 -2.19 6.41
C SER A 51 -2.70 -2.60 5.09
N VAL A 52 -3.57 -1.73 4.58
CA VAL A 52 -4.16 -1.85 3.25
C VAL A 52 -4.09 -0.49 2.58
N SER A 53 -3.40 -0.41 1.45
CA SER A 53 -3.35 0.77 0.61
C SER A 53 -4.26 0.61 -0.60
N TYR A 54 -4.95 1.69 -1.01
CA TYR A 54 -5.92 1.70 -2.10
C TYR A 54 -5.41 2.55 -3.24
N TRP A 55 -5.33 1.96 -4.41
CA TRP A 55 -4.68 2.51 -5.58
C TRP A 55 -5.61 2.55 -6.78
N GLN A 56 -5.41 3.53 -7.63
CA GLN A 56 -5.98 3.56 -8.98
C GLN A 56 -4.89 3.84 -10.00
N VAL A 57 -5.16 3.40 -11.24
CA VAL A 57 -4.25 3.58 -12.37
C VAL A 57 -5.04 4.17 -13.53
N ASP A 58 -4.51 5.26 -14.10
CA ASP A 58 -5.02 5.87 -15.32
C ASP A 58 -3.97 5.75 -16.44
N PHE A 59 -4.40 5.21 -17.58
CA PHE A 59 -3.56 5.00 -18.77
C PHE A 59 -3.86 5.99 -19.91
N THR A 60 -4.67 7.02 -19.68
CA THR A 60 -5.16 7.90 -20.76
C THR A 60 -4.05 8.76 -21.37
N THR A 61 -3.11 9.24 -20.59
CA THR A 61 -2.01 10.13 -21.04
C THR A 61 -0.62 9.64 -20.64
N GLY A 62 -0.48 8.37 -20.38
CA GLY A 62 0.67 7.72 -19.76
C GLY A 62 0.18 6.77 -18.69
N THR A 63 1.05 6.35 -17.78
CA THR A 63 0.66 5.55 -16.62
C THR A 63 0.74 6.39 -15.37
N LYS A 64 -0.41 6.88 -14.93
CA LYS A 64 -0.52 7.60 -13.66
C LYS A 64 -1.09 6.66 -12.60
N VAL A 65 -0.33 6.45 -11.53
CA VAL A 65 -0.70 5.60 -10.39
C VAL A 65 -0.84 6.48 -9.17
N TRP A 66 -1.90 6.32 -8.39
CA TRP A 66 -1.99 7.05 -7.14
C TRP A 66 -2.67 6.22 -6.04
N GLN A 67 -2.16 6.41 -4.84
CA GLN A 67 -2.80 5.95 -3.62
C GLN A 67 -3.80 7.02 -3.18
N PHE A 68 -5.06 6.64 -3.05
CA PHE A 68 -6.11 7.59 -2.67
C PHE A 68 -6.67 7.36 -1.26
N HIS A 69 -6.35 6.21 -0.64
CA HIS A 69 -6.79 5.88 0.72
C HIS A 69 -5.86 4.83 1.34
N GLU A 70 -5.87 4.77 2.67
CA GLU A 70 -5.21 3.74 3.46
C GLU A 70 -6.08 3.28 4.63
N THR A 71 -5.93 2.00 5.02
CA THR A 71 -6.55 1.45 6.22
C THR A 71 -5.47 0.79 7.05
N CYS A 72 -5.25 1.30 8.26
CA CYS A 72 -4.36 0.72 9.27
C CYS A 72 -5.23 0.04 10.33
N ALA A 73 -5.36 -1.29 10.23
CA ALA A 73 -6.21 -2.07 11.12
C ALA A 73 -5.45 -2.42 12.42
N GLU A 74 -5.47 -1.50 13.38
CA GLU A 74 -4.87 -1.67 14.71
C GLU A 74 -5.69 -2.59 15.61
N SER A 75 -5.11 -3.04 16.71
CA SER A 75 -5.82 -3.79 17.76
C SER A 75 -7.03 -2.98 18.27
N PRO A 76 -8.20 -3.59 18.43
CA PRO A 76 -8.52 -5.03 18.31
C PRO A 76 -8.94 -5.47 16.89
N ASN A 77 -8.67 -4.70 15.85
CA ASN A 77 -9.09 -4.97 14.47
C ASN A 77 -8.01 -5.65 13.61
N ASN A 78 -6.84 -5.91 14.17
CA ASN A 78 -5.67 -6.52 13.51
C ASN A 78 -5.78 -8.04 13.33
N THR A 79 -6.96 -8.53 12.98
CA THR A 79 -7.17 -9.90 12.54
C THR A 79 -7.67 -9.89 11.09
N VAL A 80 -7.36 -10.94 10.32
CA VAL A 80 -7.73 -11.02 8.91
C VAL A 80 -9.21 -10.69 8.66
N LYS A 81 -10.13 -11.31 9.41
CA LYS A 81 -11.58 -11.10 9.25
C LYS A 81 -12.03 -9.68 9.59
N LYS A 82 -11.44 -9.07 10.62
CA LYS A 82 -11.81 -7.71 11.02
C LYS A 82 -11.22 -6.67 10.07
N ALA A 83 -9.95 -6.82 9.68
CA ALA A 83 -9.32 -5.97 8.68
C ALA A 83 -10.07 -6.00 7.36
N SER A 84 -10.44 -7.19 6.84
CA SER A 84 -11.25 -7.34 5.63
C SER A 84 -12.60 -6.63 5.75
N LYS A 85 -13.26 -6.68 6.92
CA LYS A 85 -14.52 -5.97 7.15
C LYS A 85 -14.35 -4.44 7.17
N LEU A 86 -13.22 -3.93 7.66
CA LEU A 86 -12.92 -2.49 7.56
C LEU A 86 -12.75 -2.07 6.10
N VAL A 87 -12.04 -2.87 5.31
CA VAL A 87 -11.93 -2.67 3.85
C VAL A 87 -13.31 -2.66 3.19
N ALA A 88 -14.13 -3.68 3.46
CA ALA A 88 -15.48 -3.76 2.91
C ALA A 88 -16.35 -2.55 3.31
N LYS A 89 -16.27 -2.13 4.57
CA LYS A 89 -16.98 -0.95 5.07
C LYS A 89 -16.59 0.33 4.31
N TYR A 90 -15.30 0.53 4.09
CA TYR A 90 -14.81 1.67 3.32
C TYR A 90 -15.29 1.63 1.87
N LEU A 91 -15.11 0.51 1.17
CA LEU A 91 -15.55 0.35 -0.22
C LEU A 91 -17.06 0.59 -0.38
N LYS A 92 -17.88 0.11 0.55
CA LYS A 92 -19.33 0.39 0.59
C LYS A 92 -19.63 1.87 0.81
N SER A 93 -18.82 2.56 1.62
CA SER A 93 -19.03 3.99 1.90
C SER A 93 -18.79 4.88 0.68
N ILE A 94 -17.92 4.46 -0.23
CA ILE A 94 -17.68 5.13 -1.52
C ILE A 94 -18.50 4.55 -2.67
N GLN A 95 -19.45 3.64 -2.36
CA GLN A 95 -20.34 2.97 -3.30
C GLN A 95 -19.61 2.19 -4.42
N TYR A 96 -18.43 1.65 -4.11
CA TYR A 96 -17.69 0.82 -5.06
C TYR A 96 -18.39 -0.51 -5.26
N SER A 97 -18.65 -0.88 -6.52
CA SER A 97 -19.36 -2.11 -6.91
C SER A 97 -18.65 -2.91 -7.99
N ASP A 98 -17.56 -2.40 -8.53
CA ASP A 98 -16.79 -3.08 -9.56
C ASP A 98 -15.85 -4.15 -8.99
N ARG A 99 -15.15 -4.86 -9.89
CA ARG A 99 -14.16 -5.85 -9.52
C ARG A 99 -12.99 -5.22 -8.78
N LEU A 100 -12.65 -5.78 -7.61
CA LEU A 100 -11.53 -5.36 -6.78
C LEU A 100 -10.30 -6.22 -7.08
N TYR A 101 -9.18 -5.58 -7.38
CA TYR A 101 -7.89 -6.25 -7.60
C TYR A 101 -7.10 -6.29 -6.30
N VAL A 102 -6.76 -7.49 -5.82
CA VAL A 102 -6.07 -7.68 -4.54
C VAL A 102 -4.62 -8.09 -4.77
N HIS A 103 -3.70 -7.29 -4.28
CA HIS A 103 -2.26 -7.52 -4.28
C HIS A 103 -1.77 -7.74 -2.84
N GLY A 104 -0.61 -8.37 -2.67
CA GLY A 104 0.00 -8.59 -1.38
C GLY A 104 1.28 -9.39 -1.50
N ASP A 105 1.90 -9.67 -0.36
CA ASP A 105 3.09 -10.49 -0.28
C ASP A 105 2.79 -11.97 -0.59
N ALA A 106 3.66 -12.64 -1.33
CA ALA A 106 3.49 -14.06 -1.68
C ALA A 106 3.43 -14.97 -0.45
N SER A 107 4.02 -14.58 0.68
CA SER A 107 3.96 -15.32 1.94
C SER A 107 2.53 -15.41 2.51
N THR A 108 1.65 -14.47 2.14
CA THR A 108 0.24 -14.49 2.56
C THR A 108 -0.55 -15.68 2.01
N LYS A 109 -0.02 -16.33 0.95
CA LYS A 109 -0.56 -17.56 0.36
C LYS A 109 -0.05 -18.84 1.02
N ALA A 110 0.86 -18.75 1.98
CA ALA A 110 1.29 -19.92 2.74
C ALA A 110 0.12 -20.49 3.55
N ALA A 111 -0.04 -21.81 3.49
CA ALA A 111 -1.10 -22.49 4.22
C ALA A 111 -0.99 -22.24 5.73
N ASN A 112 -2.08 -21.87 6.36
CA ASN A 112 -2.14 -21.66 7.80
C ASN A 112 -2.42 -23.00 8.51
N SER A 113 -1.54 -23.40 9.43
CA SER A 113 -1.71 -24.63 10.21
C SER A 113 -2.81 -24.54 11.29
N ILE A 114 -3.33 -23.34 11.55
CA ILE A 114 -4.34 -23.07 12.57
C ILE A 114 -5.77 -23.16 11.99
N ASP A 115 -5.92 -23.08 10.68
CA ASP A 115 -7.21 -23.22 10.02
C ASP A 115 -7.45 -24.69 9.65
N ASP A 116 -8.57 -25.25 10.08
CA ASP A 116 -8.95 -26.66 9.82
C ASP A 116 -9.03 -26.99 8.31
N GLU A 117 -9.37 -26.01 7.49
CA GLU A 117 -9.42 -26.10 6.03
C GLU A 117 -8.05 -25.78 5.37
N LYS A 118 -7.01 -25.48 6.17
CA LYS A 118 -5.66 -25.11 5.71
C LYS A 118 -5.64 -23.91 4.75
N ARG A 119 -6.63 -23.02 4.85
CA ARG A 119 -6.68 -21.80 4.05
C ARG A 119 -5.54 -20.87 4.43
N SER A 120 -4.98 -20.20 3.43
CA SER A 120 -3.98 -19.16 3.65
C SER A 120 -4.61 -17.90 4.28
N TRP A 121 -3.76 -17.00 4.75
CA TRP A 121 -4.21 -15.69 5.22
C TRP A 121 -4.96 -14.94 4.10
N MET A 122 -4.43 -14.99 2.88
CA MET A 122 -5.01 -14.33 1.72
C MET A 122 -6.36 -14.95 1.33
N ASP A 123 -6.49 -16.28 1.40
CA ASP A 123 -7.79 -16.95 1.14
C ASP A 123 -8.88 -16.46 2.11
N LEU A 124 -8.54 -16.32 3.39
CA LEU A 124 -9.47 -15.81 4.40
C LEU A 124 -9.83 -14.33 4.19
N PHE A 125 -8.85 -13.53 3.72
CA PHE A 125 -9.06 -12.13 3.40
C PHE A 125 -10.03 -11.97 2.23
N ILE A 126 -9.76 -12.68 1.13
CA ILE A 126 -10.58 -12.68 -0.08
C ILE A 126 -11.98 -13.24 0.19
N ASP A 127 -12.08 -14.40 0.84
CA ASP A 127 -13.37 -15.02 1.20
C ASP A 127 -14.26 -14.07 2.02
N THR A 128 -13.65 -13.31 2.94
CA THR A 128 -14.40 -12.33 3.72
C THR A 128 -14.93 -11.20 2.84
N LEU A 129 -14.14 -10.66 1.92
CA LEU A 129 -14.58 -9.60 1.00
C LEU A 129 -15.66 -10.11 0.02
N GLN A 130 -15.54 -11.34 -0.47
CA GLN A 130 -16.55 -11.97 -1.32
C GLN A 130 -17.88 -12.15 -0.60
N LYS A 131 -17.86 -12.57 0.69
CA LYS A 131 -19.05 -12.63 1.56
C LYS A 131 -19.68 -11.26 1.82
N GLU A 132 -18.91 -10.20 1.76
CA GLU A 132 -19.39 -8.82 1.85
C GLU A 132 -19.96 -8.29 0.52
N GLY A 133 -19.89 -9.08 -0.57
CA GLY A 133 -20.51 -8.81 -1.85
C GLY A 133 -19.58 -8.28 -2.95
N PHE A 134 -18.25 -8.33 -2.75
CA PHE A 134 -17.30 -7.87 -3.75
C PHE A 134 -16.85 -8.98 -4.69
N GLU A 135 -16.74 -8.68 -5.98
CA GLU A 135 -16.03 -9.53 -6.94
C GLU A 135 -14.52 -9.26 -6.81
N ILE A 136 -13.74 -10.32 -6.57
CA ILE A 136 -12.31 -10.21 -6.28
C ILE A 136 -11.49 -10.88 -7.38
N GLU A 137 -10.47 -10.19 -7.86
CA GLU A 137 -9.40 -10.76 -8.67
C GLU A 137 -8.09 -10.79 -7.88
N ASP A 138 -7.64 -12.00 -7.54
CA ASP A 138 -6.37 -12.22 -6.83
C ASP A 138 -5.18 -11.99 -7.76
N LYS A 139 -4.39 -10.98 -7.47
CA LYS A 139 -3.15 -10.60 -8.18
C LYS A 139 -1.89 -10.92 -7.39
N VAL A 140 -2.01 -11.60 -6.24
CA VAL A 140 -0.84 -11.99 -5.44
C VAL A 140 0.01 -13.00 -6.21
N GLY A 141 1.27 -12.67 -6.41
CA GLY A 141 2.23 -13.53 -7.10
C GLY A 141 2.62 -14.78 -6.30
N ASN A 142 3.31 -15.71 -6.95
CA ASN A 142 3.86 -16.90 -6.29
C ASN A 142 5.22 -16.64 -5.64
N LYS A 143 5.83 -15.49 -5.91
CA LYS A 143 7.16 -15.08 -5.41
C LYS A 143 7.21 -13.57 -5.30
N ASN A 144 7.81 -13.09 -4.23
CA ASN A 144 8.07 -11.67 -4.06
C ASN A 144 9.21 -11.20 -4.96
N PRO A 145 9.12 -9.99 -5.54
CA PRO A 145 10.28 -9.34 -6.14
C PRO A 145 11.33 -9.03 -5.08
N SER A 146 12.55 -8.75 -5.51
CA SER A 146 13.60 -8.27 -4.61
C SER A 146 13.19 -6.92 -4.01
N VAL A 147 13.23 -6.80 -2.69
CA VAL A 147 12.88 -5.55 -1.97
C VAL A 147 13.78 -4.40 -2.45
N ALA A 148 15.10 -4.62 -2.54
CA ALA A 148 16.04 -3.61 -3.01
C ALA A 148 15.73 -3.15 -4.44
N MET A 149 15.51 -4.09 -5.37
CA MET A 149 15.17 -3.75 -6.77
C MET A 149 13.84 -3.01 -6.88
N THR A 150 12.85 -3.39 -6.05
CA THR A 150 11.56 -2.69 -6.02
C THR A 150 11.72 -1.26 -5.53
N GLY A 151 12.53 -1.05 -4.47
CA GLY A 151 12.84 0.28 -3.96
C GLY A 151 13.56 1.14 -4.99
N GLU A 152 14.57 0.60 -5.69
CA GLU A 152 15.28 1.28 -6.77
C GLU A 152 14.33 1.67 -7.92
N PHE A 153 13.43 0.77 -8.33
CA PHE A 153 12.46 1.05 -9.38
C PHE A 153 11.47 2.16 -8.98
N ILE A 154 10.95 2.12 -7.75
CA ILE A 154 10.06 3.17 -7.24
C ILE A 154 10.79 4.52 -7.15
N ASN A 155 12.04 4.54 -6.66
CA ASN A 155 12.86 5.75 -6.65
C ASN A 155 13.09 6.29 -8.07
N ALA A 156 13.35 5.43 -9.05
CA ALA A 156 13.51 5.83 -10.44
C ALA A 156 12.23 6.49 -11.02
N ILE A 157 11.04 6.02 -10.61
CA ILE A 157 9.78 6.67 -10.99
C ILE A 157 9.65 8.04 -10.31
N PHE A 158 9.93 8.14 -9.00
CA PHE A 158 9.91 9.43 -8.28
C PHE A 158 10.91 10.45 -8.87
N ASP A 159 12.05 10.00 -9.36
CA ASP A 159 13.04 10.85 -10.06
C ASP A 159 12.66 11.15 -11.53
N CYS A 160 11.51 10.66 -12.01
CA CYS A 160 11.07 10.80 -13.40
C CYS A 160 12.05 10.20 -14.42
N THR A 161 12.88 9.22 -14.03
CA THR A 161 13.82 8.53 -14.92
C THR A 161 13.20 7.34 -15.66
N VAL A 162 11.99 6.90 -15.25
CA VAL A 162 11.17 5.93 -15.97
C VAL A 162 10.14 6.69 -16.79
N PRO A 163 10.30 6.78 -18.14
CA PRO A 163 9.40 7.57 -18.96
C PRO A 163 7.96 7.07 -18.92
N GLY A 164 7.01 8.00 -18.84
CA GLY A 164 5.58 7.71 -18.97
C GLY A 164 4.92 7.05 -17.77
N ILE A 165 5.61 6.97 -16.63
CA ILE A 165 5.04 6.48 -15.36
C ILE A 165 5.19 7.56 -14.29
N GLU A 166 4.10 7.82 -13.58
CA GLU A 166 4.05 8.75 -12.44
C GLU A 166 3.36 8.09 -11.26
N ILE A 167 3.90 8.31 -10.04
CA ILE A 167 3.29 7.82 -8.77
C ILE A 167 2.99 9.00 -7.86
N TYR A 168 1.78 8.99 -7.29
CA TYR A 168 1.32 10.00 -6.34
C TYR A 168 0.65 9.36 -5.14
N ILE A 169 0.65 10.09 -4.02
CA ILE A 169 0.02 9.68 -2.76
C ILE A 169 -0.93 10.81 -2.33
N ASP A 170 -2.19 10.48 -2.09
CA ASP A 170 -3.14 11.48 -1.56
C ASP A 170 -2.66 11.99 -0.19
N GLU A 171 -2.80 13.28 0.02
CA GLU A 171 -2.33 13.93 1.26
C GLU A 171 -3.00 13.40 2.54
N SER A 172 -4.16 12.73 2.41
CA SER A 172 -4.84 12.06 3.52
C SER A 172 -4.21 10.73 3.93
N CYS A 173 -3.34 10.15 3.08
CA CYS A 173 -2.59 8.91 3.38
C CYS A 173 -1.34 9.23 4.21
N SER A 174 -1.55 9.73 5.42
CA SER A 174 -0.48 10.26 6.27
C SER A 174 0.53 9.20 6.72
N VAL A 175 0.06 7.98 6.98
CA VAL A 175 0.93 6.86 7.40
C VAL A 175 1.82 6.43 6.24
N SER A 176 1.27 6.25 5.05
CA SER A 176 2.06 5.92 3.85
C SER A 176 3.07 7.03 3.52
N ILE A 177 2.69 8.31 3.63
CA ILE A 177 3.61 9.43 3.41
C ILE A 177 4.75 9.41 4.42
N GLU A 178 4.46 9.14 5.69
CA GLU A 178 5.48 9.02 6.75
C GLU A 178 6.44 7.86 6.46
N ASP A 179 5.94 6.70 6.05
CA ASP A 179 6.76 5.57 5.65
C ASP A 179 7.66 5.90 4.46
N TYR A 180 7.14 6.54 3.40
CA TYR A 180 7.96 7.00 2.26
C TYR A 180 9.05 7.99 2.66
N MET A 181 8.86 8.74 3.72
CA MET A 181 9.82 9.74 4.22
C MET A 181 10.83 9.18 5.20
N SER A 182 10.47 8.14 5.99
CA SER A 182 11.21 7.72 7.17
C SER A 182 11.86 6.35 7.08
N VAL A 183 11.34 5.43 6.24
CA VAL A 183 11.88 4.08 6.13
C VAL A 183 13.32 4.11 5.65
N GLN A 184 14.20 3.45 6.42
CA GLN A 184 15.64 3.40 6.15
C GLN A 184 16.03 2.10 5.45
N LYS A 185 17.14 2.11 4.72
CA LYS A 185 17.76 0.93 4.13
C LYS A 185 19.03 0.53 4.89
N ASP A 186 19.29 -0.76 4.91
CA ASP A 186 20.56 -1.31 5.40
C ASP A 186 21.69 -1.16 4.35
N ALA A 187 22.88 -1.65 4.69
CA ALA A 187 24.05 -1.61 3.81
C ALA A 187 23.87 -2.43 2.51
N ASN A 188 22.88 -3.34 2.45
CA ASN A 188 22.58 -4.18 1.29
C ASN A 188 21.41 -3.60 0.46
N GLY A 189 20.85 -2.45 0.86
CA GLY A 189 19.73 -1.81 0.20
C GLY A 189 18.36 -2.41 0.55
N ALA A 190 18.26 -3.29 1.54
CA ALA A 190 17.00 -3.79 2.06
C ALA A 190 16.44 -2.84 3.12
N ILE A 191 15.14 -2.92 3.38
CA ILE A 191 14.50 -2.15 4.44
C ILE A 191 15.14 -2.52 5.79
N LEU A 192 15.55 -1.51 6.55
CA LEU A 192 16.10 -1.67 7.89
C LEU A 192 14.96 -1.92 8.87
N GLU A 193 14.86 -3.15 9.38
CA GLU A 193 13.92 -3.48 10.44
C GLU A 193 14.42 -2.87 11.76
N THR A 194 13.71 -1.89 12.30
CA THR A 194 13.93 -1.41 13.66
C THR A 194 13.33 -2.40 14.64
N LYS A 195 14.19 -2.96 15.51
CA LYS A 195 13.79 -3.88 16.60
C LYS A 195 13.06 -3.15 17.70
#